data_b9f3d0d7266a1ffd7b1a094f15b4f837
#
_entry.id   b9f3d0d7266a1ffd7b1a094f15b4f837
#
_cell.length_a   1.000
_cell.length_b   1.000
_cell.length_c   1.000
_cell.angle_alpha   90.00
_cell.angle_beta   90.00
_cell.angle_gamma   90.00
#
_symmetry.space_group_name_H-M   'P 1'
#
loop_
_entity.id
_entity.type
_entity.pdbx_description
1 polymer ?
#
loop_
_entity_poly.entity_id
_entity_poly.type
_entity_poly.pdbx_seq_one_letter_code
_entity_poly.pdbx_strand_id
1 'polypeptide(L)'
;GSPAGYYVYNMNGTDIKWRLKPTGRDFSKSFRTYDRNSIVLSAAKFAPKANASNASSFESTASSWVSPDDKNYVYFNVFDYDPSWTIEVTENGNQLKYEKVKIKDPLHLAAYEAMRYNANANPTSSFKAYTIDSHMFRVQASSATSTIEFKITDRFGNVSTESMKRPKAFSIAAYNK
;
A
#
# COMPACT_ATOMS: atom_id res chain seq x y z
N GLY A 1 -5.45 4.02 -0.04
CA GLY A 1 -6.55 3.81 0.88
C GLY A 1 -6.51 2.46 1.58
N SER A 2 -7.30 2.33 2.61
CA SER A 2 -7.52 1.05 3.28
C SER A 2 -8.19 0.06 2.32
N PRO A 3 -7.97 -1.26 2.46
CA PRO A 3 -8.72 -2.25 1.72
C PRO A 3 -10.22 -2.19 2.09
N ALA A 4 -11.07 -2.78 1.26
CA ALA A 4 -12.46 -3.05 1.63
C ALA A 4 -12.49 -3.86 2.94
N GLY A 5 -13.42 -3.54 3.81
CA GLY A 5 -13.50 -4.16 5.13
C GLY A 5 -14.69 -3.66 5.93
N TYR A 6 -14.73 -4.06 7.18
CA TYR A 6 -15.71 -3.60 8.16
C TYR A 6 -15.04 -3.38 9.51
N TYR A 7 -15.65 -2.57 10.36
CA TYR A 7 -15.18 -2.38 11.72
C TYR A 7 -15.82 -3.39 12.66
N VAL A 8 -15.01 -3.95 13.53
CA VAL A 8 -15.48 -4.74 14.66
C VAL A 8 -15.31 -3.89 15.91
N TYR A 9 -16.38 -3.73 16.64
CA TYR A 9 -16.43 -2.99 17.88
C TYR A 9 -16.51 -3.96 19.06
N ASN A 10 -15.71 -3.69 20.08
CA ASN A 10 -15.81 -4.33 21.39
C ASN A 10 -16.23 -3.26 22.38
N MET A 11 -17.38 -3.47 23.03
CA MET A 11 -17.97 -2.53 23.97
C MET A 11 -18.09 -3.17 25.35
N ASN A 12 -17.53 -2.51 26.35
CA ASN A 12 -17.66 -2.89 27.77
C ASN A 12 -18.04 -1.63 28.57
N GLY A 13 -19.34 -1.46 28.81
CA GLY A 13 -19.88 -0.21 29.34
C GLY A 13 -19.58 0.97 28.42
N THR A 14 -18.83 1.94 28.90
CA THR A 14 -18.38 3.11 28.14
C THR A 14 -17.03 2.92 27.44
N ASP A 15 -16.33 1.81 27.69
CA ASP A 15 -15.07 1.48 26.99
C ASP A 15 -15.41 0.88 25.63
N ILE A 16 -15.13 1.61 24.58
CA ILE A 16 -15.39 1.21 23.20
C ILE A 16 -14.06 1.12 22.45
N LYS A 17 -13.75 -0.10 21.98
CA LYS A 17 -12.60 -0.37 21.11
C LYS A 17 -13.07 -0.84 19.76
N TRP A 18 -12.35 -0.49 18.72
CA TRP A 18 -12.69 -0.90 17.36
C TRP A 18 -11.44 -1.25 16.57
N ARG A 19 -11.62 -2.06 15.54
CA ARG A 19 -10.57 -2.43 14.62
C ARG A 19 -11.13 -2.68 13.24
N LEU A 20 -10.44 -2.19 12.21
CA LEU A 20 -10.75 -2.54 10.82
C LEU A 20 -10.41 -4.02 10.58
N LYS A 21 -11.40 -4.78 10.10
CA LYS A 21 -11.23 -6.14 9.59
C LYS A 21 -11.20 -6.08 8.07
N PRO A 22 -10.04 -6.16 7.42
CA PRO A 22 -9.98 -6.19 5.97
C PRO A 22 -10.63 -7.46 5.42
N THR A 23 -11.45 -7.32 4.37
CA THR A 23 -12.08 -8.46 3.70
C THR A 23 -11.03 -9.41 3.16
N GLY A 24 -11.20 -10.72 3.39
CA GLY A 24 -10.27 -11.76 2.93
C GLY A 24 -8.91 -11.77 3.62
N ARG A 25 -8.69 -11.00 4.70
CA ARG A 25 -7.42 -10.92 5.43
C ARG A 25 -7.62 -11.19 6.91
N ASP A 26 -6.54 -11.63 7.55
CA ASP A 26 -6.51 -11.78 9.00
C ASP A 26 -6.63 -10.43 9.71
N PHE A 27 -7.15 -10.43 10.94
CA PHE A 27 -7.24 -9.25 11.80
C PHE A 27 -5.87 -8.62 12.11
N SER A 28 -4.82 -9.44 12.15
CA SER A 28 -3.45 -8.97 12.39
C SER A 28 -2.87 -8.16 11.24
N LYS A 29 -3.53 -8.10 10.08
CA LYS A 29 -3.04 -7.38 8.90
C LYS A 29 -3.59 -5.96 8.84
N SER A 30 -2.90 -5.03 9.49
CA SER A 30 -3.25 -3.60 9.49
C SER A 30 -2.45 -2.77 8.47
N PHE A 31 -1.55 -3.39 7.69
CA PHE A 31 -0.76 -2.69 6.70
C PHE A 31 -0.32 -3.60 5.55
N ARG A 32 0.29 -2.99 4.53
CA ARG A 32 0.81 -3.65 3.33
C ARG A 32 2.12 -2.98 2.93
N THR A 33 3.11 -3.77 2.51
CA THR A 33 4.43 -3.28 2.13
C THR A 33 4.72 -3.48 0.65
N TYR A 34 5.52 -2.58 0.07
CA TYR A 34 5.87 -2.52 -1.34
C TYR A 34 7.37 -2.30 -1.50
N ASP A 35 8.04 -3.19 -2.23
CA ASP A 35 9.42 -2.98 -2.66
C ASP A 35 9.43 -2.10 -3.91
N ARG A 36 9.88 -0.85 -3.78
CA ARG A 36 9.87 0.10 -4.89
C ARG A 36 10.73 -0.36 -6.06
N ASN A 37 11.83 -1.07 -5.79
CA ASN A 37 12.72 -1.59 -6.83
C ASN A 37 12.02 -2.65 -7.73
N SER A 38 10.96 -3.29 -7.22
CA SER A 38 10.21 -4.35 -7.92
C SER A 38 8.94 -3.85 -8.61
N ILE A 39 8.67 -2.54 -8.61
CA ILE A 39 7.41 -1.97 -9.12
C ILE A 39 7.66 -1.09 -10.33
N VAL A 40 7.13 -1.52 -11.49
CA VAL A 40 6.99 -0.70 -12.69
C VAL A 40 5.58 -0.91 -13.24
N LEU A 41 4.76 0.15 -13.20
CA LEU A 41 3.37 0.13 -13.64
C LEU A 41 3.25 0.72 -15.05
N SER A 42 3.62 -0.05 -16.08
CA SER A 42 3.42 0.35 -17.48
C SER A 42 2.05 -0.06 -18.01
N ALA A 43 1.51 0.71 -18.95
CA ALA A 43 0.28 0.36 -19.65
C ALA A 43 0.42 -0.96 -20.41
N ALA A 44 1.57 -1.22 -21.02
CA ALA A 44 1.85 -2.47 -21.72
C ALA A 44 1.67 -3.70 -20.84
N LYS A 45 1.98 -3.61 -19.53
CA LYS A 45 1.88 -4.72 -18.58
C LYS A 45 0.50 -4.81 -17.92
N PHE A 46 -0.10 -3.69 -17.53
CA PHE A 46 -1.30 -3.66 -16.68
C PHE A 46 -2.59 -3.29 -17.41
N ALA A 47 -2.46 -2.64 -18.57
CA ALA A 47 -3.60 -2.24 -19.42
C ALA A 47 -3.33 -2.50 -20.91
N PRO A 48 -2.93 -3.74 -21.30
CA PRO A 48 -2.45 -4.04 -22.67
C PRO A 48 -3.51 -3.88 -23.78
N LYS A 49 -4.80 -3.82 -23.44
CA LYS A 49 -5.91 -3.61 -24.36
C LYS A 49 -6.39 -2.14 -24.41
N ALA A 50 -5.77 -1.26 -23.62
CA ALA A 50 -6.10 0.15 -23.62
C ALA A 50 -5.73 0.77 -24.97
N ASN A 51 -6.61 1.64 -25.51
CA ASN A 51 -6.24 2.49 -26.62
C ASN A 51 -5.15 3.49 -26.21
N ALA A 52 -4.51 4.16 -27.18
CA ALA A 52 -3.38 5.06 -26.93
C ALA A 52 -3.68 6.14 -25.88
N SER A 53 -4.89 6.72 -25.91
CA SER A 53 -5.32 7.74 -24.94
C SER A 53 -5.44 7.18 -23.53
N ASN A 54 -6.06 6.01 -23.38
CA ASN A 54 -6.23 5.37 -22.08
C ASN A 54 -4.91 4.81 -21.53
N ALA A 55 -4.02 4.31 -22.39
CA ALA A 55 -2.68 3.90 -22.00
C ALA A 55 -1.88 5.09 -21.43
N SER A 56 -1.87 6.22 -22.14
CA SER A 56 -1.24 7.46 -21.67
C SER A 56 -1.87 7.99 -20.38
N SER A 57 -3.20 7.93 -20.26
CA SER A 57 -3.93 8.35 -19.05
C SER A 57 -3.58 7.48 -17.84
N PHE A 58 -3.45 6.16 -18.03
CA PHE A 58 -3.01 5.25 -16.96
C PHE A 58 -1.58 5.58 -16.50
N GLU A 59 -0.63 5.73 -17.41
CA GLU A 59 0.77 6.02 -17.08
C GLU A 59 0.93 7.40 -16.44
N SER A 60 0.18 8.39 -16.88
CA SER A 60 0.10 9.70 -16.22
C SER A 60 -0.42 9.57 -14.78
N THR A 61 -1.47 8.78 -14.59
CA THR A 61 -2.06 8.53 -13.27
C THR A 61 -1.09 7.78 -12.35
N ALA A 62 -0.33 6.84 -12.91
CA ALA A 62 0.66 6.03 -12.20
C ALA A 62 2.08 6.61 -12.21
N SER A 63 2.26 7.89 -12.54
CA SER A 63 3.56 8.53 -12.84
C SER A 63 4.67 8.27 -11.82
N SER A 64 4.34 8.12 -10.54
CA SER A 64 5.32 7.77 -9.49
C SER A 64 5.83 6.32 -9.57
N TRP A 65 5.24 5.48 -10.41
CA TRP A 65 5.50 4.04 -10.47
C TRP A 65 5.84 3.50 -11.87
N VAL A 66 5.84 4.35 -12.91
CA VAL A 66 6.07 3.90 -14.29
C VAL A 66 7.54 3.67 -14.64
N SER A 67 8.45 4.34 -13.92
CA SER A 67 9.90 4.19 -14.13
C SER A 67 10.52 3.28 -13.09
N PRO A 68 11.56 2.53 -13.41
CA PRO A 68 12.38 1.84 -12.40
C PRO A 68 12.91 2.81 -11.34
N ASP A 69 13.14 2.30 -10.14
CA ASP A 69 13.75 3.05 -9.04
C ASP A 69 14.70 2.12 -8.29
N ASP A 70 15.95 2.54 -8.15
CA ASP A 70 17.04 1.79 -7.52
C ASP A 70 17.47 2.36 -6.16
N LYS A 71 16.72 3.35 -5.64
CA LYS A 71 17.04 4.03 -4.37
C LYS A 71 16.73 3.20 -3.13
N ASN A 72 16.32 1.96 -3.30
CA ASN A 72 16.00 1.02 -2.23
C ASN A 72 14.87 1.47 -1.30
N TYR A 73 13.94 2.29 -1.79
CA TYR A 73 12.77 2.66 -1.01
C TYR A 73 11.83 1.46 -0.82
N VAL A 74 11.32 1.34 0.39
CA VAL A 74 10.19 0.48 0.75
C VAL A 74 9.03 1.38 1.14
N TYR A 75 7.92 1.23 0.43
CA TYR A 75 6.67 1.93 0.76
C TYR A 75 5.77 1.00 1.57
N PHE A 76 4.97 1.60 2.43
CA PHE A 76 3.94 0.84 3.14
C PHE A 76 2.68 1.66 3.33
N ASN A 77 1.54 0.98 3.22
CA ASN A 77 0.21 1.53 3.41
C ASN A 77 -0.34 1.00 4.72
N VAL A 78 -0.55 1.88 5.69
CA VAL A 78 -1.14 1.53 6.99
C VAL A 78 -2.64 1.76 6.92
N PHE A 79 -3.41 0.69 7.03
CA PHE A 79 -4.87 0.75 6.91
C PHE A 79 -5.47 1.44 8.14
N ASP A 80 -6.39 2.38 7.91
CA ASP A 80 -7.06 3.09 8.99
C ASP A 80 -6.12 3.84 9.95
N TYR A 81 -4.98 4.29 9.43
CA TYR A 81 -3.95 4.95 10.24
C TYR A 81 -4.50 6.14 11.03
N ASP A 82 -4.15 6.18 12.29
CA ASP A 82 -4.37 7.31 13.18
C ASP A 82 -3.02 7.82 13.75
N PRO A 83 -2.82 9.13 13.93
CA PRO A 83 -1.56 9.67 14.45
C PRO A 83 -1.13 9.15 15.83
N SER A 84 -2.05 8.57 16.61
CA SER A 84 -1.73 7.93 17.90
C SER A 84 -1.09 6.55 17.78
N TRP A 85 -1.04 5.97 16.56
CA TRP A 85 -0.43 4.67 16.32
C TRP A 85 1.09 4.77 16.32
N THR A 86 1.75 3.72 16.78
CA THR A 86 3.20 3.61 16.75
C THR A 86 3.64 2.79 15.55
N ILE A 87 4.60 3.33 14.80
CA ILE A 87 5.25 2.68 13.66
C ILE A 87 6.72 2.47 13.99
N GLU A 88 7.14 1.23 14.02
CA GLU A 88 8.54 0.83 14.19
C GLU A 88 8.98 0.10 12.91
N VAL A 89 10.07 0.54 12.31
CA VAL A 89 10.64 -0.10 11.11
C VAL A 89 12.12 -0.27 11.35
N THR A 90 12.63 -1.49 11.23
CA THR A 90 14.06 -1.78 11.48
C THR A 90 14.69 -2.56 10.34
N GLU A 91 16.01 -2.39 10.19
CA GLU A 91 16.88 -3.17 9.32
C GLU A 91 18.08 -3.64 10.14
N ASN A 92 18.29 -4.96 10.20
CA ASN A 92 19.37 -5.56 11.01
C ASN A 92 19.36 -5.06 12.47
N GLY A 93 18.16 -4.88 13.07
CA GLY A 93 17.99 -4.38 14.42
C GLY A 93 18.12 -2.87 14.60
N ASN A 94 18.55 -2.13 13.58
CA ASN A 94 18.67 -0.68 13.63
C ASN A 94 17.38 0.01 13.17
N GLN A 95 16.91 0.98 13.95
CA GLN A 95 15.70 1.75 13.61
C GLN A 95 15.91 2.55 12.33
N LEU A 96 14.98 2.42 11.37
CA LEU A 96 14.92 3.26 10.18
C LEU A 96 13.98 4.44 10.41
N LYS A 97 14.38 5.60 9.89
CA LYS A 97 13.48 6.76 9.87
C LYS A 97 12.49 6.60 8.73
N TYR A 98 11.21 6.56 9.06
CA TYR A 98 10.13 6.61 8.07
C TYR A 98 9.64 8.03 7.85
N GLU A 99 9.06 8.26 6.70
CA GLU A 99 8.39 9.51 6.35
C GLU A 99 7.02 9.23 5.74
N LYS A 100 6.08 10.11 6.02
CA LYS A 100 4.75 10.09 5.40
C LYS A 100 4.83 10.72 4.02
N VAL A 101 4.19 10.09 3.03
CA VAL A 101 4.29 10.52 1.64
C VAL A 101 2.93 10.66 0.99
N LYS A 102 2.81 11.62 0.09
CA LYS A 102 1.63 11.83 -0.74
C LYS A 102 1.83 11.10 -2.07
N ILE A 103 1.46 9.83 -2.11
CA ILE A 103 1.61 8.98 -3.28
C ILE A 103 0.39 8.06 -3.42
N LYS A 104 0.01 7.73 -4.65
CA LYS A 104 -1.07 6.78 -4.91
C LYS A 104 -0.60 5.36 -4.60
N ASP A 105 -1.48 4.56 -3.99
CA ASP A 105 -1.23 3.14 -3.71
C ASP A 105 -1.03 2.35 -5.02
N PRO A 106 0.12 1.70 -5.23
CA PRO A 106 0.41 1.02 -6.49
C PRO A 106 -0.49 -0.19 -6.75
N LEU A 107 -0.96 -0.85 -5.69
CA LEU A 107 -1.85 -1.99 -5.84
C LEU A 107 -3.24 -1.55 -6.30
N HIS A 108 -3.74 -0.44 -5.78
CA HIS A 108 -5.00 0.14 -6.25
C HIS A 108 -4.91 0.57 -7.73
N LEU A 109 -3.82 1.23 -8.10
CA LEU A 109 -3.56 1.61 -9.49
C LEU A 109 -3.56 0.40 -10.43
N ALA A 110 -2.82 -0.66 -10.07
CA ALA A 110 -2.67 -1.84 -10.91
C ALA A 110 -3.92 -2.73 -10.94
N ALA A 111 -4.65 -2.84 -9.82
CA ALA A 111 -5.79 -3.75 -9.72
C ALA A 111 -7.12 -3.11 -10.14
N TYR A 112 -7.31 -1.82 -9.90
CA TYR A 112 -8.57 -1.14 -10.24
C TYR A 112 -8.43 -0.20 -11.43
N GLU A 113 -7.55 0.81 -11.36
CA GLU A 113 -7.50 1.82 -12.41
C GLU A 113 -6.99 1.24 -13.74
N ALA A 114 -5.97 0.38 -13.70
CA ALA A 114 -5.48 -0.31 -14.89
C ALA A 114 -6.57 -1.15 -15.56
N MET A 115 -7.41 -1.87 -14.78
CA MET A 115 -8.53 -2.62 -15.33
C MET A 115 -9.54 -1.73 -16.06
N ARG A 116 -9.85 -0.56 -15.51
CA ARG A 116 -10.78 0.38 -16.13
C ARG A 116 -10.22 0.91 -17.47
N TYR A 117 -8.98 1.37 -17.46
CA TYR A 117 -8.32 1.84 -18.68
C TYR A 117 -8.15 0.72 -19.72
N ASN A 118 -7.83 -0.51 -19.26
CA ASN A 118 -7.74 -1.67 -20.15
C ASN A 118 -9.07 -2.05 -20.82
N ALA A 119 -10.20 -1.73 -20.16
CA ALA A 119 -11.53 -1.86 -20.73
C ALA A 119 -11.99 -0.61 -21.52
N ASN A 120 -11.08 0.32 -21.80
CA ASN A 120 -11.35 1.61 -22.44
C ASN A 120 -12.43 2.45 -21.73
N ALA A 121 -12.47 2.35 -20.40
CA ALA A 121 -13.36 3.09 -19.53
C ALA A 121 -12.56 3.90 -18.50
N ASN A 122 -13.04 5.09 -18.16
CA ASN A 122 -12.41 5.89 -17.10
C ASN A 122 -12.69 5.31 -15.70
N PRO A 123 -11.74 5.40 -14.77
CA PRO A 123 -12.02 5.13 -13.35
C PRO A 123 -13.13 6.06 -12.84
N THR A 124 -14.04 5.53 -12.03
CA THR A 124 -15.09 6.36 -11.42
C THR A 124 -14.48 7.25 -10.33
N SER A 125 -15.00 8.47 -10.18
CA SER A 125 -14.48 9.44 -9.21
C SER A 125 -14.46 8.89 -7.77
N SER A 126 -15.46 8.08 -7.40
CA SER A 126 -15.56 7.51 -6.06
C SER A 126 -14.48 6.48 -5.71
N PHE A 127 -13.81 5.90 -6.70
CA PHE A 127 -12.82 4.84 -6.50
C PHE A 127 -11.43 5.17 -7.04
N LYS A 128 -11.20 6.38 -7.54
CA LYS A 128 -9.87 6.81 -7.98
C LYS A 128 -8.86 6.76 -6.83
N ALA A 129 -7.61 6.41 -7.15
CA ALA A 129 -6.51 6.57 -6.22
C ALA A 129 -6.22 8.06 -5.96
N TYR A 130 -6.02 8.42 -4.71
CA TYR A 130 -5.71 9.80 -4.30
C TYR A 130 -4.31 9.90 -3.73
N THR A 131 -3.66 11.06 -3.95
CA THR A 131 -2.33 11.38 -3.40
C THR A 131 -2.38 12.04 -2.03
N ILE A 132 -3.55 12.52 -1.62
CA ILE A 132 -3.76 13.17 -0.30
C ILE A 132 -3.92 12.15 0.82
N ASP A 133 -3.77 10.87 0.49
CA ASP A 133 -3.94 9.79 1.44
C ASP A 133 -2.93 9.92 2.60
N SER A 134 -3.47 9.90 3.80
CA SER A 134 -2.68 10.00 5.02
C SER A 134 -2.07 8.67 5.48
N HIS A 135 -2.19 7.62 4.66
CA HIS A 135 -1.86 6.24 5.04
C HIS A 135 -0.57 5.71 4.42
N MET A 136 0.04 6.46 3.49
CA MET A 136 1.26 6.01 2.80
C MET A 136 2.51 6.55 3.47
N PHE A 137 3.46 5.65 3.67
CA PHE A 137 4.75 5.93 4.26
C PHE A 137 5.85 5.29 3.43
N ARG A 138 7.10 5.73 3.64
CA ARG A 138 8.28 5.06 3.10
C ARG A 138 9.46 5.08 4.07
N VAL A 139 10.34 4.12 3.90
CA VAL A 139 11.68 4.08 4.46
C VAL A 139 12.69 3.83 3.35
N GLN A 140 13.94 4.21 3.57
CA GLN A 140 15.03 3.83 2.66
C GLN A 140 15.84 2.71 3.30
N ALA A 141 15.95 1.58 2.62
CA ALA A 141 16.76 0.45 3.02
C ALA A 141 18.22 0.65 2.57
N SER A 142 19.16 -0.02 3.23
CA SER A 142 20.58 0.06 2.89
C SER A 142 20.94 -0.65 1.58
N SER A 143 20.16 -1.68 1.18
CA SER A 143 20.39 -2.42 -0.06
C SER A 143 19.09 -2.94 -0.68
N ALA A 144 19.18 -3.42 -1.92
CA ALA A 144 18.05 -4.03 -2.63
C ALA A 144 17.63 -5.41 -2.07
N THR A 145 18.45 -6.01 -1.23
CA THR A 145 18.24 -7.38 -0.70
C THR A 145 18.06 -7.40 0.83
N SER A 146 18.09 -6.25 1.49
CA SER A 146 17.89 -6.15 2.94
C SER A 146 16.51 -6.66 3.35
N THR A 147 16.45 -7.35 4.47
CA THR A 147 15.17 -7.64 5.14
C THR A 147 14.78 -6.48 6.03
N ILE A 148 13.54 -6.04 5.89
CA ILE A 148 12.98 -4.93 6.68
C ILE A 148 11.89 -5.48 7.60
N GLU A 149 12.03 -5.22 8.89
CA GLU A 149 11.07 -5.62 9.90
C GLU A 149 10.12 -4.47 10.20
N PHE A 150 8.84 -4.76 10.18
CA PHE A 150 7.77 -3.80 10.48
C PHE A 150 7.02 -4.24 11.73
N LYS A 151 6.74 -3.29 12.61
CA LYS A 151 5.83 -3.45 13.72
C LYS A 151 4.97 -2.20 13.84
N ILE A 152 3.66 -2.38 13.74
CA ILE A 152 2.68 -1.30 13.83
C ILE A 152 1.74 -1.63 14.97
N THR A 153 1.60 -0.69 15.90
CA THR A 153 0.75 -0.83 17.08
C THR A 153 -0.34 0.23 17.03
N ASP A 154 -1.60 -0.19 17.05
CA ASP A 154 -2.73 0.73 17.09
C ASP A 154 -2.93 1.35 18.48
N ARG A 155 -3.86 2.32 18.58
CA ARG A 155 -4.16 3.02 19.85
C ARG A 155 -4.66 2.11 20.97
N PHE A 156 -5.11 0.91 20.65
CA PHE A 156 -5.63 -0.06 21.63
C PHE A 156 -4.60 -1.14 21.99
N GLY A 157 -3.37 -1.02 21.49
CA GLY A 157 -2.28 -1.96 21.73
C GLY A 157 -2.28 -3.20 20.83
N ASN A 158 -3.13 -3.25 19.79
CA ASN A 158 -3.07 -4.35 18.82
C ASN A 158 -1.85 -4.20 17.93
N VAL A 159 -1.05 -5.27 17.82
CA VAL A 159 0.20 -5.29 17.07
C VAL A 159 0.01 -6.02 15.74
N SER A 160 0.56 -5.45 14.68
CA SER A 160 0.72 -6.09 13.37
C SER A 160 2.20 -6.07 12.99
N THR A 161 2.71 -7.20 12.50
CA THR A 161 4.12 -7.33 12.11
C THR A 161 4.28 -7.90 10.72
N GLU A 162 5.38 -7.57 10.07
CA GLU A 162 5.83 -8.20 8.82
C GLU A 162 7.36 -8.20 8.77
N SER A 163 7.95 -9.36 8.45
CA SER A 163 9.35 -9.46 8.02
C SER A 163 9.36 -9.46 6.49
N MET A 164 9.73 -8.34 5.90
CA MET A 164 9.74 -8.15 4.46
C MET A 164 11.11 -8.52 3.88
N LYS A 165 11.23 -9.72 3.34
CA LYS A 165 12.38 -10.12 2.53
C LYS A 165 12.37 -9.44 1.18
N ARG A 166 13.52 -8.96 0.71
CA ARG A 166 13.67 -8.31 -0.59
C ARG A 166 14.65 -9.10 -1.48
N PRO A 167 14.49 -9.07 -2.81
CA PRO A 167 13.43 -8.37 -3.53
C PRO A 167 12.05 -8.99 -3.30
N LYS A 168 11.04 -8.14 -3.07
CA LYS A 168 9.63 -8.54 -2.92
C LYS A 168 8.88 -8.28 -4.21
N ALA A 169 8.45 -9.35 -4.88
CA ALA A 169 7.69 -9.24 -6.12
C ALA A 169 6.37 -8.49 -5.92
N PHE A 170 6.02 -7.62 -6.87
CA PHE A 170 4.73 -6.95 -6.92
C PHE A 170 3.69 -7.85 -7.61
N SER A 171 2.57 -8.08 -6.94
CA SER A 171 1.47 -8.90 -7.46
C SER A 171 0.11 -8.28 -7.17
N ILE A 172 -0.74 -8.21 -8.20
CA ILE A 172 -2.14 -7.78 -8.06
C ILE A 172 -3.01 -8.82 -7.34
N ALA A 173 -2.58 -10.08 -7.27
CA ALA A 173 -3.28 -11.12 -6.52
C ALA A 173 -3.46 -10.76 -5.04
N ALA A 174 -2.61 -9.89 -4.50
CA ALA A 174 -2.73 -9.35 -3.16
C ALA A 174 -3.93 -8.40 -2.96
N TYR A 175 -4.61 -7.97 -4.03
CA TYR A 175 -5.80 -7.12 -3.95
C TYR A 175 -7.05 -7.90 -3.54
N ASN A 176 -7.15 -9.15 -3.98
CA ASN A 176 -8.32 -10.02 -3.78
C ASN A 176 -8.16 -10.98 -2.59
N LYS A 177 -7.12 -10.83 -1.78
CA LYS A 177 -6.82 -11.70 -0.62
C LYS A 177 -6.79 -10.88 0.66
#